data_8f85d4251ba7aa80ef0376eb62b1f77e
#
_entry.id   8f85d4251ba7aa80ef0376eb62b1f77e
#
_cell.length_a   1.000
_cell.length_b   1.000
_cell.length_c   1.000
_cell.angle_alpha   90.00
_cell.angle_beta   90.00
_cell.angle_gamma   90.00
#
_symmetry.space_group_name_H-M   'P 1'
#
loop_
_entity.id
_entity.type
_entity.pdbx_description
1 polymer ?
#
loop_
_entity_poly.entity_id
_entity_poly.type
_entity_poly.pdbx_seq_one_letter_code
_entity_poly.pdbx_strand_id
1 'polypeptide(L)'
;MANSNLKEAKAAKNDEFYTQFHDIEIEMNAYLEYDPNVFRGKTILLPCDDPEWSNFTRYFAAKFDELGLKKLISTSYAPDAKKMRLLSEPTLFETDAPQFDPSKAQTKGKIFILDKDLSGDGRINIDDLHWDYLNGDGDFRSKEVSELRDEADIIITNPPFSLFREFLAWIVSANKKFIIIGNMNAVTYKETFPLIKENRMWMGYSIHSGDREFEVPNEYPLNAAGWRIDENGRKFIRVKGVRWFTNIDHGRRHEPLPLMTMADNLRFSRHKEIKEKTAYDHY
;
A
#
# COMPACT_ATOMS: atom_id res chain seq x y z
N MET A 1 15.50 -20.28 7.85
CA MET A 1 15.37 -19.24 8.90
C MET A 1 14.52 -18.02 8.46
N ALA A 2 14.35 -17.71 7.18
CA ALA A 2 13.54 -16.56 6.72
C ALA A 2 12.01 -16.69 6.94
N ASN A 3 11.49 -17.89 7.22
CA ASN A 3 10.03 -18.12 7.35
C ASN A 3 9.49 -18.07 8.81
N SER A 4 10.36 -18.02 9.82
CA SER A 4 9.90 -17.96 11.22
C SER A 4 9.38 -16.56 11.57
N ASN A 5 10.06 -15.51 11.15
CA ASN A 5 9.70 -14.12 11.45
C ASN A 5 8.36 -13.72 10.81
N LEU A 6 8.09 -14.20 9.58
CA LEU A 6 6.79 -13.98 8.94
C LEU A 6 5.64 -14.74 9.65
N LYS A 7 5.93 -15.92 10.22
CA LYS A 7 4.94 -16.66 11.01
C LYS A 7 4.65 -15.98 12.34
N GLU A 8 5.66 -15.44 12.99
CA GLU A 8 5.52 -14.68 14.24
C GLU A 8 4.84 -13.33 14.01
N ALA A 9 5.21 -12.60 12.96
CA ALA A 9 4.53 -11.37 12.54
C ALA A 9 3.06 -11.64 12.16
N LYS A 10 2.80 -12.73 11.45
CA LYS A 10 1.43 -13.20 11.14
C LYS A 10 0.62 -13.50 12.40
N ALA A 11 1.24 -14.19 13.37
CA ALA A 11 0.59 -14.51 14.64
C ALA A 11 0.32 -13.28 15.50
N ALA A 12 1.14 -12.23 15.32
CA ALA A 12 1.06 -10.98 16.06
C ALA A 12 0.23 -9.90 15.36
N LYS A 13 -0.24 -10.10 14.10
CA LYS A 13 -0.85 -9.07 13.24
C LYS A 13 0.02 -7.80 13.10
N ASN A 14 1.34 -7.95 13.10
CA ASN A 14 2.32 -6.86 13.13
C ASN A 14 3.10 -6.74 11.82
N ASP A 15 2.50 -7.08 10.71
CA ASP A 15 3.11 -7.01 9.38
C ASP A 15 2.62 -5.79 8.57
N GLU A 16 2.10 -4.78 9.28
CA GLU A 16 1.85 -3.44 8.73
C GLU A 16 3.16 -2.64 8.79
N PHE A 17 3.62 -2.18 7.64
CA PHE A 17 4.86 -1.42 7.49
C PHE A 17 4.57 -0.10 6.81
N TYR A 18 5.17 0.99 7.29
CA TYR A 18 4.94 2.32 6.71
C TYR A 18 5.74 2.50 5.43
N THR A 19 5.03 2.59 4.32
CA THR A 19 5.61 2.85 3.00
C THR A 19 6.22 4.25 2.97
N GLN A 20 7.41 4.38 2.38
CA GLN A 20 8.09 5.67 2.25
C GLN A 20 7.29 6.61 1.33
N PHE A 21 7.20 7.88 1.69
CA PHE A 21 6.49 8.89 0.90
C PHE A 21 6.98 8.95 -0.55
N HIS A 22 8.29 8.90 -0.75
CA HIS A 22 8.91 8.92 -2.07
C HIS A 22 8.51 7.71 -2.94
N ASP A 23 8.41 6.52 -2.37
CA ASP A 23 7.98 5.32 -3.13
C ASP A 23 6.51 5.45 -3.58
N ILE A 24 5.66 6.08 -2.75
CA ILE A 24 4.26 6.40 -3.10
C ILE A 24 4.23 7.43 -4.22
N GLU A 25 4.98 8.51 -4.10
CA GLU A 25 5.03 9.59 -5.07
C GLU A 25 5.45 9.10 -6.47
N ILE A 26 6.52 8.31 -6.55
CA ILE A 26 6.98 7.74 -7.83
C ILE A 26 5.89 6.86 -8.45
N GLU A 27 5.25 6.01 -7.67
CA GLU A 27 4.21 5.12 -8.17
C GLU A 27 2.99 5.90 -8.67
N MET A 28 2.48 6.84 -7.87
CA MET A 28 1.30 7.63 -8.24
C MET A 28 1.55 8.53 -9.46
N ASN A 29 2.73 9.12 -9.56
CA ASN A 29 3.10 9.96 -10.70
C ASN A 29 3.07 9.19 -12.01
N ALA A 30 3.43 7.91 -12.03
CA ALA A 30 3.36 7.09 -13.24
C ALA A 30 1.94 6.89 -13.78
N TYR A 31 0.94 6.84 -12.91
CA TYR A 31 -0.48 6.81 -13.32
C TYR A 31 -0.93 8.17 -13.83
N LEU A 32 -0.53 9.26 -13.18
CA LEU A 32 -0.84 10.63 -13.58
C LEU A 32 -0.18 11.01 -14.92
N GLU A 33 1.03 10.55 -15.20
CA GLU A 33 1.70 10.72 -16.48
C GLU A 33 0.94 10.02 -17.63
N TYR A 34 0.33 8.88 -17.35
CA TYR A 34 -0.45 8.13 -18.33
C TYR A 34 -1.88 8.69 -18.50
N ASP A 35 -2.56 8.97 -17.39
CA ASP A 35 -3.88 9.61 -17.35
C ASP A 35 -3.90 10.68 -16.26
N PRO A 36 -3.75 11.98 -16.60
CA PRO A 36 -3.79 13.08 -15.65
C PRO A 36 -5.09 13.18 -14.83
N ASN A 37 -6.16 12.52 -15.28
CA ASN A 37 -7.46 12.53 -14.62
C ASN A 37 -7.78 11.24 -13.85
N VAL A 38 -6.82 10.33 -13.70
CA VAL A 38 -7.03 9.01 -13.08
C VAL A 38 -7.66 9.09 -11.69
N PHE A 39 -7.33 10.12 -10.91
CA PHE A 39 -7.87 10.37 -9.57
C PHE A 39 -8.97 11.42 -9.52
N ARG A 40 -9.18 12.20 -10.59
CA ARG A 40 -10.11 13.34 -10.61
C ARG A 40 -11.55 12.91 -10.37
N GLY A 41 -12.20 13.58 -9.40
CA GLY A 41 -13.58 13.29 -9.00
C GLY A 41 -13.79 11.94 -8.33
N LYS A 42 -12.69 11.26 -7.89
CA LYS A 42 -12.74 9.94 -7.26
C LYS A 42 -12.79 10.01 -5.75
N THR A 43 -13.48 9.04 -5.17
CA THR A 43 -13.39 8.71 -3.75
C THR A 43 -12.30 7.66 -3.57
N ILE A 44 -11.26 7.98 -2.78
CA ILE A 44 -10.17 7.06 -2.46
C ILE A 44 -10.36 6.52 -1.05
N LEU A 45 -10.24 5.21 -0.88
CA LEU A 45 -10.22 4.55 0.41
C LEU A 45 -8.81 4.02 0.69
N LEU A 46 -8.27 4.37 1.84
CA LEU A 46 -7.00 3.92 2.42
C LEU A 46 -7.30 3.05 3.66
N PRO A 47 -7.70 1.79 3.49
CA PRO A 47 -8.00 0.93 4.63
C PRO A 47 -6.71 0.50 5.32
N CYS A 48 -6.73 0.48 6.64
CA CYS A 48 -5.58 0.16 7.50
C CYS A 48 -4.46 1.22 7.51
N ASP A 49 -4.77 2.44 7.10
CA ASP A 49 -3.81 3.55 7.00
C ASP A 49 -4.16 4.65 8.00
N ASP A 50 -3.59 4.57 9.20
CA ASP A 50 -3.74 5.61 10.22
C ASP A 50 -3.08 6.92 9.76
N PRO A 51 -3.81 8.04 9.64
CA PRO A 51 -3.28 9.31 9.12
C PRO A 51 -2.10 9.88 9.89
N GLU A 52 -1.98 9.58 11.16
CA GLU A 52 -0.85 10.06 11.97
C GLU A 52 0.48 9.45 11.51
N TRP A 53 0.42 8.23 10.94
CA TRP A 53 1.59 7.43 10.59
C TRP A 53 1.67 7.13 9.09
N SER A 54 0.51 7.02 8.40
CA SER A 54 0.47 6.64 7.00
C SER A 54 0.93 7.76 6.07
N ASN A 55 1.97 7.49 5.29
CA ASN A 55 2.38 8.37 4.21
C ASN A 55 1.39 8.37 3.03
N PHE A 56 0.51 7.37 2.90
CA PHE A 56 -0.57 7.39 1.92
C PHE A 56 -1.56 8.51 2.22
N THR A 57 -2.04 8.59 3.45
CA THR A 57 -2.96 9.65 3.84
C THR A 57 -2.32 11.03 3.68
N ARG A 58 -1.06 11.18 4.10
CA ARG A 58 -0.30 12.44 3.93
C ARG A 58 -0.15 12.83 2.47
N TYR A 59 0.17 11.88 1.59
CA TYR A 59 0.32 12.13 0.16
C TYR A 59 -0.98 12.63 -0.47
N PHE A 60 -2.08 11.88 -0.29
CA PHE A 60 -3.36 12.22 -0.90
C PHE A 60 -4.00 13.46 -0.29
N ALA A 61 -3.82 13.70 1.01
CA ALA A 61 -4.27 14.93 1.64
C ALA A 61 -3.51 16.16 1.14
N ALA A 62 -2.17 16.08 1.06
CA ALA A 62 -1.36 17.19 0.55
C ALA A 62 -1.64 17.53 -0.93
N LYS A 63 -2.08 16.56 -1.71
CA LYS A 63 -2.37 16.72 -3.15
C LYS A 63 -3.87 16.69 -3.47
N PHE A 64 -4.74 16.85 -2.50
CA PHE A 64 -6.18 16.69 -2.66
C PHE A 64 -6.75 17.56 -3.79
N ASP A 65 -6.48 18.85 -3.73
CA ASP A 65 -6.95 19.83 -4.74
C ASP A 65 -6.25 19.64 -6.09
N GLU A 66 -4.93 19.38 -6.09
CA GLU A 66 -4.15 19.13 -7.31
C GLU A 66 -4.69 17.93 -8.08
N LEU A 67 -4.95 16.84 -7.38
CA LEU A 67 -5.53 15.62 -7.95
C LEU A 67 -7.02 15.76 -8.27
N GLY A 68 -7.69 16.79 -7.73
CA GLY A 68 -9.11 17.02 -7.87
C GLY A 68 -9.95 15.90 -7.28
N LEU A 69 -9.57 15.39 -6.12
CA LEU A 69 -10.29 14.31 -5.45
C LEU A 69 -11.71 14.76 -5.07
N LYS A 70 -12.64 13.81 -5.05
CA LYS A 70 -13.98 14.03 -4.49
C LYS A 70 -13.95 13.82 -2.97
N LYS A 71 -13.28 12.78 -2.51
CA LYS A 71 -13.25 12.39 -1.10
C LYS A 71 -12.06 11.48 -0.83
N LEU A 72 -11.42 11.67 0.31
CA LEU A 72 -10.42 10.77 0.84
C LEU A 72 -10.94 10.16 2.14
N ILE A 73 -10.91 8.85 2.27
CA ILE A 73 -11.30 8.09 3.45
C ILE A 73 -10.10 7.27 3.88
N SER A 74 -9.71 7.38 5.14
CA SER A 74 -8.71 6.51 5.75
C SER A 74 -9.30 5.81 6.97
N THR A 75 -8.90 4.56 7.23
CA THR A 75 -9.34 3.84 8.43
C THR A 75 -8.15 3.23 9.14
N SER A 76 -8.21 3.20 10.47
CA SER A 76 -7.22 2.53 11.30
C SER A 76 -7.83 1.40 12.12
N TYR A 77 -7.00 0.43 12.48
CA TYR A 77 -7.39 -0.61 13.44
C TYR A 77 -7.37 -0.08 14.87
N ALA A 78 -8.25 -0.63 15.70
CA ALA A 78 -8.18 -0.45 17.13
C ALA A 78 -6.85 -0.96 17.71
N PRO A 79 -6.20 -0.26 18.64
CA PRO A 79 -4.94 -0.71 19.28
C PRO A 79 -5.05 -2.11 19.91
N ASP A 80 -6.16 -2.44 20.55
CA ASP A 80 -6.38 -3.76 21.15
C ASP A 80 -6.57 -4.88 20.13
N ALA A 81 -6.96 -4.56 18.89
CA ALA A 81 -7.02 -5.52 17.79
C ALA A 81 -5.62 -5.91 17.28
N LYS A 82 -4.61 -5.09 17.54
CA LYS A 82 -3.19 -5.36 17.28
C LYS A 82 -2.62 -6.11 18.47
N LYS A 83 -2.10 -7.32 18.27
CA LYS A 83 -1.51 -8.14 19.36
C LYS A 83 -0.28 -7.54 20.02
N MET A 84 0.39 -6.62 19.36
CA MET A 84 1.46 -5.81 19.91
C MET A 84 0.93 -4.40 20.15
N ARG A 85 0.90 -3.98 21.41
CA ARG A 85 0.59 -2.61 21.82
C ARG A 85 1.74 -1.69 21.43
N LEU A 86 1.89 -1.40 20.13
CA LEU A 86 3.02 -0.62 19.65
C LEU A 86 2.85 0.89 19.82
N LEU A 87 1.62 1.36 20.06
CA LEU A 87 1.32 2.76 20.39
C LEU A 87 0.03 2.74 21.22
N SER A 88 0.14 2.62 22.51
CA SER A 88 -1.02 2.49 23.38
C SER A 88 -1.53 3.82 23.96
N GLU A 89 -0.80 4.91 23.75
CA GLU A 89 -1.19 6.22 24.24
C GLU A 89 -1.76 7.05 23.10
N PRO A 90 -2.98 7.62 23.31
CA PRO A 90 -3.57 8.56 22.35
C PRO A 90 -2.64 9.76 22.15
N THR A 91 -2.53 10.23 20.93
CA THR A 91 -1.73 11.42 20.63
C THR A 91 -2.42 12.69 21.11
N LEU A 92 -1.68 13.80 21.17
CA LEU A 92 -2.27 15.12 21.51
C LEU A 92 -3.35 15.51 20.49
N PHE A 93 -3.19 15.19 19.23
CA PHE A 93 -4.21 15.44 18.19
C PHE A 93 -5.53 14.71 18.50
N GLU A 94 -5.45 13.50 19.04
CA GLU A 94 -6.64 12.75 19.45
C GLU A 94 -7.24 13.28 20.74
N THR A 95 -6.41 13.49 21.77
CA THR A 95 -6.89 13.88 23.11
C THR A 95 -7.51 15.27 23.13
N ASP A 96 -7.09 16.15 22.25
CA ASP A 96 -7.63 17.52 22.12
C ASP A 96 -8.91 17.56 21.28
N ALA A 97 -9.26 16.46 20.59
CA ALA A 97 -10.44 16.41 19.74
C ALA A 97 -11.73 16.25 20.57
N PRO A 98 -12.81 17.01 20.25
CA PRO A 98 -14.07 16.96 21.00
C PRO A 98 -14.72 15.56 21.06
N GLN A 99 -14.48 14.71 20.05
CA GLN A 99 -15.00 13.35 19.97
C GLN A 99 -14.16 12.32 20.72
N PHE A 100 -13.04 12.72 21.32
CA PHE A 100 -12.17 11.79 22.03
C PHE A 100 -12.90 11.13 23.21
N ASP A 101 -12.87 9.80 23.22
CA ASP A 101 -13.47 8.96 24.26
C ASP A 101 -12.46 7.90 24.72
N PRO A 102 -11.89 8.04 25.93
CA PRO A 102 -10.90 7.10 26.45
C PRO A 102 -11.39 5.65 26.47
N SER A 103 -12.71 5.41 26.59
CA SER A 103 -13.28 4.06 26.62
C SER A 103 -13.28 3.39 25.22
N LYS A 104 -13.28 4.19 24.17
CA LYS A 104 -13.26 3.74 22.78
C LYS A 104 -11.87 3.69 22.18
N ALA A 105 -10.96 4.55 22.63
CA ALA A 105 -9.65 4.76 22.05
C ALA A 105 -8.83 3.47 21.87
N GLN A 106 -9.01 2.47 22.74
CA GLN A 106 -8.31 1.19 22.65
C GLN A 106 -9.07 0.12 21.86
N THR A 107 -10.39 0.17 21.84
CA THR A 107 -11.25 -0.93 21.36
C THR A 107 -11.90 -0.67 20.01
N LYS A 108 -11.89 0.58 19.55
CA LYS A 108 -12.52 1.00 18.29
C LYS A 108 -11.49 1.42 17.26
N GLY A 109 -11.72 1.04 16.00
CA GLY A 109 -11.05 1.63 14.87
C GLY A 109 -11.49 3.08 14.69
N LYS A 110 -10.75 3.82 13.86
CA LYS A 110 -11.07 5.20 13.51
C LYS A 110 -11.31 5.33 12.03
N ILE A 111 -12.18 6.26 11.67
CA ILE A 111 -12.38 6.72 10.31
C ILE A 111 -11.96 8.18 10.21
N PHE A 112 -11.22 8.51 9.18
CA PHE A 112 -10.75 9.86 8.86
C PHE A 112 -11.29 10.22 7.49
N ILE A 113 -11.86 11.41 7.37
CA ILE A 113 -12.49 11.89 6.15
C ILE A 113 -11.93 13.25 5.79
N LEU A 114 -11.64 13.43 4.51
CA LEU A 114 -11.30 14.71 3.91
C LEU A 114 -12.15 14.88 2.64
N ASP A 115 -13.07 15.82 2.66
CA ASP A 115 -14.01 16.06 1.58
C ASP A 115 -14.45 17.53 1.41
N LYS A 116 -14.06 18.41 2.33
CA LYS A 116 -14.43 19.82 2.33
C LYS A 116 -13.44 20.66 3.12
N ASP A 117 -13.38 21.94 2.79
CA ASP A 117 -12.65 22.97 3.54
C ASP A 117 -13.39 23.22 4.87
N LEU A 118 -12.80 22.79 5.98
CA LEU A 118 -13.27 23.00 7.34
C LEU A 118 -12.53 24.17 8.02
N SER A 119 -11.28 24.42 7.62
CA SER A 119 -10.44 25.50 8.13
C SER A 119 -10.86 26.86 7.60
N GLY A 120 -11.51 26.91 6.43
CA GLY A 120 -11.99 28.14 5.79
C GLY A 120 -10.90 28.91 5.06
N ASP A 121 -9.77 28.25 4.74
CA ASP A 121 -8.64 28.87 4.06
C ASP A 121 -8.75 28.85 2.51
N GLY A 122 -9.82 28.23 1.99
CA GLY A 122 -10.10 28.11 0.56
C GLY A 122 -9.37 26.95 -0.11
N ARG A 123 -8.79 26.02 0.65
CA ARG A 123 -8.13 24.80 0.18
C ARG A 123 -8.61 23.61 0.98
N ILE A 124 -8.49 22.43 0.39
CA ILE A 124 -8.74 21.18 1.09
C ILE A 124 -7.41 20.46 1.29
N ASN A 125 -7.00 20.29 2.54
CA ASN A 125 -5.70 19.71 2.90
C ASN A 125 -5.78 18.97 4.25
N ILE A 126 -4.63 18.61 4.82
CA ILE A 126 -4.56 17.81 6.05
C ILE A 126 -5.20 18.50 7.25
N ASP A 127 -5.27 19.84 7.27
CA ASP A 127 -5.85 20.61 8.37
C ASP A 127 -7.39 20.50 8.41
N ASP A 128 -8.00 20.05 7.29
CA ASP A 128 -9.43 19.80 7.17
C ASP A 128 -9.83 18.35 7.46
N LEU A 129 -8.85 17.50 7.78
CA LEU A 129 -9.07 16.10 8.08
C LEU A 129 -9.85 15.98 9.40
N HIS A 130 -11.06 15.43 9.31
CA HIS A 130 -11.85 15.13 10.50
C HIS A 130 -11.96 13.62 10.71
N TRP A 131 -12.16 13.21 11.96
CA TRP A 131 -12.20 11.82 12.31
C TRP A 131 -13.31 11.49 13.31
N ASP A 132 -13.68 10.22 13.37
CA ASP A 132 -14.60 9.65 14.34
C ASP A 132 -14.24 8.19 14.62
N TYR A 133 -14.87 7.59 15.63
CA TYR A 133 -14.73 6.16 15.88
C TYR A 133 -15.63 5.34 14.96
N LEU A 134 -15.09 4.24 14.46
CA LEU A 134 -15.88 3.17 13.86
C LEU A 134 -16.69 2.44 14.94
N ASN A 135 -17.78 1.79 14.55
CA ASN A 135 -18.54 0.93 15.47
C ASN A 135 -17.75 -0.33 15.83
N GLY A 136 -16.92 -0.82 14.92
CA GLY A 136 -16.05 -1.98 15.06
C GLY A 136 -14.60 -1.63 15.39
N ASP A 137 -13.73 -2.62 15.24
CA ASP A 137 -12.29 -2.54 15.46
C ASP A 137 -11.50 -2.05 14.24
N GLY A 138 -12.18 -1.74 13.13
CA GLY A 138 -11.56 -1.30 11.88
C GLY A 138 -11.09 -2.44 10.96
N ASP A 139 -11.46 -3.69 11.24
CA ASP A 139 -11.14 -4.80 10.34
C ASP A 139 -11.79 -4.57 8.96
N PHE A 140 -10.98 -4.65 7.90
CA PHE A 140 -11.47 -4.44 6.52
C PHE A 140 -12.59 -5.42 6.12
N ARG A 141 -12.67 -6.58 6.79
CA ARG A 141 -13.70 -7.59 6.56
C ARG A 141 -15.03 -7.24 7.23
N SER A 142 -15.05 -6.27 8.11
CA SER A 142 -16.29 -5.84 8.77
C SER A 142 -17.29 -5.29 7.76
N LYS A 143 -18.57 -5.33 8.13
CA LYS A 143 -19.62 -4.76 7.29
C LYS A 143 -19.41 -3.27 7.08
N GLU A 144 -19.06 -2.55 8.15
CA GLU A 144 -18.84 -1.09 8.13
C GLU A 144 -17.72 -0.68 7.16
N VAL A 145 -16.54 -1.33 7.23
CA VAL A 145 -15.44 -1.03 6.30
C VAL A 145 -15.76 -1.52 4.89
N SER A 146 -16.55 -2.58 4.75
CA SER A 146 -17.02 -3.03 3.43
C SER A 146 -18.00 -2.03 2.79
N GLU A 147 -18.82 -1.33 3.57
CA GLU A 147 -19.68 -0.25 3.07
C GLU A 147 -18.83 0.95 2.57
N LEU A 148 -17.73 1.29 3.29
CA LEU A 148 -16.76 2.29 2.82
C LEU A 148 -16.06 1.86 1.53
N ARG A 149 -15.69 0.57 1.41
CA ARG A 149 -15.18 0.02 0.16
C ARG A 149 -16.17 0.20 -0.98
N ASP A 150 -17.45 -0.07 -0.73
CA ASP A 150 -18.48 -0.01 -1.75
C ASP A 150 -18.76 1.44 -2.19
N GLU A 151 -18.57 2.42 -1.31
CA GLU A 151 -18.59 3.85 -1.62
C GLU A 151 -17.38 4.28 -2.47
N ALA A 152 -16.19 3.74 -2.20
CA ALA A 152 -14.95 4.15 -2.84
C ALA A 152 -14.89 3.77 -4.33
N ASP A 153 -14.22 4.60 -5.13
CA ASP A 153 -13.85 4.29 -6.52
C ASP A 153 -12.54 3.50 -6.59
N ILE A 154 -11.58 3.89 -5.74
CA ILE A 154 -10.21 3.35 -5.77
C ILE A 154 -9.77 3.00 -4.34
N ILE A 155 -9.13 1.84 -4.18
CA ILE A 155 -8.54 1.40 -2.92
C ILE A 155 -7.01 1.43 -3.05
N ILE A 156 -6.35 2.17 -2.17
CA ILE A 156 -4.90 2.32 -2.21
C ILE A 156 -4.35 2.08 -0.80
N THR A 157 -3.42 1.15 -0.62
CA THR A 157 -2.85 0.85 0.70
C THR A 157 -1.69 -0.13 0.63
N ASN A 158 -0.98 -0.26 1.74
CA ASN A 158 -0.10 -1.38 2.04
C ASN A 158 -0.81 -2.33 3.02
N PRO A 159 -1.56 -3.33 2.53
CA PRO A 159 -2.28 -4.24 3.42
C PRO A 159 -1.32 -5.15 4.18
N PRO A 160 -1.72 -5.69 5.35
CA PRO A 160 -0.94 -6.71 6.04
C PRO A 160 -0.61 -7.88 5.10
N PHE A 161 0.68 -8.19 4.91
CA PHE A 161 1.12 -9.21 3.95
C PHE A 161 0.56 -10.59 4.26
N SER A 162 0.30 -10.87 5.53
CA SER A 162 -0.31 -12.12 5.98
C SER A 162 -1.77 -12.27 5.52
N LEU A 163 -2.46 -11.17 5.30
CA LEU A 163 -3.87 -11.10 4.89
C LEU A 163 -4.04 -10.74 3.40
N PHE A 164 -2.95 -10.63 2.64
CA PHE A 164 -2.98 -10.18 1.25
C PHE A 164 -4.02 -10.93 0.39
N ARG A 165 -4.13 -12.25 0.52
CA ARG A 165 -5.10 -13.05 -0.25
C ARG A 165 -6.54 -12.67 0.04
N GLU A 166 -6.87 -12.54 1.33
CA GLU A 166 -8.21 -12.17 1.78
C GLU A 166 -8.53 -10.74 1.36
N PHE A 167 -7.54 -9.84 1.50
CA PHE A 167 -7.66 -8.44 1.12
C PHE A 167 -7.89 -8.28 -0.38
N LEU A 168 -7.11 -8.96 -1.22
CA LEU A 168 -7.29 -8.94 -2.67
C LEU A 168 -8.68 -9.49 -3.07
N ALA A 169 -9.11 -10.60 -2.47
CA ALA A 169 -10.43 -11.16 -2.72
C ALA A 169 -11.56 -10.18 -2.33
N TRP A 170 -11.39 -9.48 -1.21
CA TRP A 170 -12.33 -8.47 -0.71
C TRP A 170 -12.47 -7.29 -1.70
N ILE A 171 -11.36 -6.81 -2.29
CA ILE A 171 -11.40 -5.75 -3.31
C ILE A 171 -12.04 -6.25 -4.61
N VAL A 172 -11.60 -7.40 -5.10
CA VAL A 172 -12.02 -7.96 -6.41
C VAL A 172 -13.50 -8.32 -6.40
N SER A 173 -14.02 -8.82 -5.27
CA SER A 173 -15.45 -9.15 -5.13
C SER A 173 -16.37 -7.94 -5.30
N ALA A 174 -15.88 -6.75 -4.99
CA ALA A 174 -16.61 -5.48 -5.16
C ALA A 174 -16.27 -4.77 -6.50
N ASN A 175 -15.49 -5.42 -7.36
CA ASN A 175 -15.06 -4.87 -8.66
C ASN A 175 -14.43 -3.46 -8.57
N LYS A 176 -13.63 -3.21 -7.53
CA LYS A 176 -13.00 -1.91 -7.30
C LYS A 176 -11.68 -1.77 -8.06
N LYS A 177 -11.32 -0.51 -8.36
CA LYS A 177 -9.98 -0.16 -8.78
C LYS A 177 -9.05 -0.18 -7.57
N PHE A 178 -7.77 -0.54 -7.77
CA PHE A 178 -6.83 -0.61 -6.66
C PHE A 178 -5.38 -0.40 -7.06
N ILE A 179 -4.59 0.07 -6.10
CA ILE A 179 -3.12 0.11 -6.12
C ILE A 179 -2.66 -0.36 -4.74
N ILE A 180 -2.12 -1.56 -4.63
CA ILE A 180 -1.76 -2.16 -3.34
C ILE A 180 -0.35 -2.73 -3.35
N ILE A 181 0.28 -2.75 -2.18
CA ILE A 181 1.58 -3.35 -1.98
C ILE A 181 1.42 -4.82 -1.55
N GLY A 182 2.29 -5.67 -2.06
CA GLY A 182 2.34 -7.07 -1.67
C GLY A 182 3.70 -7.70 -1.93
N ASN A 183 3.85 -8.97 -1.59
CA ASN A 183 5.06 -9.71 -1.89
C ASN A 183 4.99 -10.30 -3.31
N MET A 184 6.10 -10.30 -4.04
CA MET A 184 6.18 -10.85 -5.40
C MET A 184 5.71 -12.32 -5.48
N ASN A 185 5.88 -13.10 -4.42
CA ASN A 185 5.38 -14.47 -4.38
C ASN A 185 3.86 -14.56 -4.56
N ALA A 186 3.13 -13.44 -4.33
CA ALA A 186 1.68 -13.40 -4.51
C ALA A 186 1.26 -13.70 -5.94
N VAL A 187 2.12 -13.49 -6.96
CA VAL A 187 1.81 -13.83 -8.36
C VAL A 187 1.48 -15.32 -8.55
N THR A 188 1.98 -16.19 -7.67
CA THR A 188 1.75 -17.64 -7.73
C THR A 188 0.52 -18.10 -6.96
N TYR A 189 -0.16 -17.19 -6.24
CA TYR A 189 -1.33 -17.57 -5.45
C TYR A 189 -2.54 -17.85 -6.36
N LYS A 190 -3.37 -18.78 -5.93
CA LYS A 190 -4.58 -19.16 -6.67
C LYS A 190 -5.60 -18.04 -6.81
N GLU A 191 -5.57 -17.06 -5.90
CA GLU A 191 -6.40 -15.86 -5.91
C GLU A 191 -5.88 -14.79 -6.88
N THR A 192 -4.57 -14.78 -7.11
CA THR A 192 -3.85 -13.74 -7.86
C THR A 192 -3.61 -14.14 -9.32
N PHE A 193 -3.10 -15.37 -9.53
CA PHE A 193 -2.68 -15.82 -10.85
C PHE A 193 -3.78 -15.77 -11.93
N PRO A 194 -5.04 -16.16 -11.66
CA PRO A 194 -6.13 -16.00 -12.62
C PRO A 194 -6.34 -14.55 -13.05
N LEU A 195 -6.27 -13.60 -12.12
CA LEU A 195 -6.44 -12.17 -12.43
C LEU A 195 -5.35 -11.66 -13.38
N ILE A 196 -4.10 -12.10 -13.17
CA ILE A 196 -2.97 -11.76 -14.06
C ILE A 196 -3.17 -12.40 -15.45
N LYS A 197 -3.52 -13.68 -15.49
CA LYS A 197 -3.77 -14.42 -16.74
C LYS A 197 -4.90 -13.82 -17.55
N GLU A 198 -5.95 -13.36 -16.89
CA GLU A 198 -7.13 -12.72 -17.49
C GLU A 198 -6.93 -11.23 -17.79
N ASN A 199 -5.73 -10.69 -17.54
CA ASN A 199 -5.41 -9.28 -17.73
C ASN A 199 -6.33 -8.34 -16.91
N ARG A 200 -6.67 -8.73 -15.70
CA ARG A 200 -7.49 -7.99 -14.74
C ARG A 200 -6.68 -7.40 -13.58
N MET A 201 -5.40 -7.76 -13.49
CA MET A 201 -4.44 -7.23 -12.54
C MET A 201 -3.04 -7.37 -13.12
N TRP A 202 -2.16 -6.46 -12.79
CA TRP A 202 -0.76 -6.44 -13.20
C TRP A 202 0.14 -5.82 -12.13
N MET A 203 1.44 -5.81 -12.39
CA MET A 203 2.42 -5.15 -11.53
C MET A 203 2.35 -3.63 -11.73
N GLY A 204 2.60 -2.88 -10.66
CA GLY A 204 2.75 -1.44 -10.75
C GLY A 204 4.05 -0.99 -11.43
N TYR A 205 4.24 0.30 -11.47
CA TYR A 205 5.30 0.93 -12.25
C TYR A 205 6.68 0.85 -11.58
N SER A 206 6.79 1.20 -10.29
CA SER A 206 8.06 1.67 -9.73
C SER A 206 8.97 0.57 -9.16
N ILE A 207 8.44 -0.47 -8.55
CA ILE A 207 9.27 -1.46 -7.85
C ILE A 207 9.53 -2.68 -8.73
N HIS A 208 10.70 -2.72 -9.40
CA HIS A 208 11.02 -3.78 -10.36
C HIS A 208 11.90 -4.88 -9.79
N SER A 209 12.77 -4.54 -8.84
CA SER A 209 13.72 -5.48 -8.24
C SER A 209 14.12 -5.03 -6.84
N GLY A 210 14.70 -5.95 -6.10
CA GLY A 210 15.30 -5.65 -4.81
C GLY A 210 14.34 -5.64 -3.64
N ASP A 211 14.89 -5.17 -2.55
CA ASP A 211 14.23 -5.05 -1.26
C ASP A 211 13.75 -3.62 -1.08
N ARG A 212 12.74 -3.41 -0.24
CA ARG A 212 12.29 -2.08 0.16
C ARG A 212 12.46 -1.90 1.65
N GLU A 213 12.83 -0.68 2.03
CA GLU A 213 12.86 -0.25 3.42
C GLU A 213 11.52 0.34 3.80
N PHE A 214 11.04 -0.09 4.97
CA PHE A 214 9.83 0.44 5.58
C PHE A 214 10.18 0.98 6.95
N GLU A 215 9.62 2.11 7.30
CA GLU A 215 9.66 2.60 8.65
C GLU A 215 8.78 1.73 9.54
N VAL A 216 9.24 1.48 10.76
CA VAL A 216 8.50 0.71 11.76
C VAL A 216 8.51 1.46 13.09
N PRO A 217 7.49 1.24 13.94
CA PRO A 217 7.45 1.84 15.27
C PRO A 217 8.69 1.54 16.10
N ASN A 218 9.01 2.42 17.05
CA ASN A 218 10.20 2.29 17.89
C ASN A 218 10.25 1.00 18.71
N GLU A 219 9.10 0.46 19.07
CA GLU A 219 8.95 -0.77 19.84
C GLU A 219 9.04 -2.03 18.96
N TYR A 220 9.09 -1.87 17.64
CA TYR A 220 9.17 -2.99 16.71
C TYR A 220 10.45 -3.82 16.98
N PRO A 221 10.35 -5.14 17.16
CA PRO A 221 11.53 -5.99 17.45
C PRO A 221 12.41 -6.12 16.21
N LEU A 222 13.65 -5.65 16.31
CA LEU A 222 14.65 -5.70 15.23
C LEU A 222 15.33 -7.08 15.15
N ASN A 223 14.56 -8.13 14.92
CA ASN A 223 15.06 -9.51 14.80
C ASN A 223 15.37 -9.93 13.36
N ALA A 224 15.02 -9.10 12.38
CA ALA A 224 15.21 -9.38 10.96
C ALA A 224 16.62 -8.99 10.49
N ALA A 225 17.19 -9.73 9.55
CA ALA A 225 18.39 -9.29 8.86
C ALA A 225 18.06 -8.07 7.99
N GLY A 226 18.87 -7.02 8.11
CA GLY A 226 18.73 -5.81 7.29
C GLY A 226 17.82 -4.75 7.92
N TRP A 227 18.00 -4.47 9.18
CA TRP A 227 17.44 -3.30 9.85
C TRP A 227 18.49 -2.18 9.96
N ARG A 228 18.03 -0.96 10.13
CA ARG A 228 18.85 0.20 10.50
C ARG A 228 18.07 1.18 11.36
N ILE A 229 18.80 2.04 12.04
CA ILE A 229 18.27 3.22 12.72
C ILE A 229 18.92 4.43 12.06
N ASP A 230 18.14 5.44 11.72
CA ASP A 230 18.68 6.68 11.16
C ASP A 230 19.17 7.65 12.24
N GLU A 231 19.72 8.79 11.83
CA GLU A 231 20.25 9.83 12.71
C GLU A 231 19.18 10.48 13.62
N ASN A 232 17.91 10.36 13.27
CA ASN A 232 16.77 10.85 14.03
C ASN A 232 16.17 9.77 14.96
N GLY A 233 16.80 8.58 15.04
CA GLY A 233 16.34 7.46 15.86
C GLY A 233 15.21 6.64 15.24
N ARG A 234 14.79 6.92 14.00
CA ARG A 234 13.73 6.16 13.31
C ARG A 234 14.25 4.79 12.90
N LYS A 235 13.43 3.77 13.10
CA LYS A 235 13.77 2.38 12.79
C LYS A 235 13.21 1.97 11.43
N PHE A 236 14.05 1.29 10.66
CA PHE A 236 13.70 0.77 9.35
C PHE A 236 14.00 -0.71 9.27
N ILE A 237 13.13 -1.44 8.58
CA ILE A 237 13.35 -2.84 8.23
C ILE A 237 13.37 -2.99 6.71
N ARG A 238 14.13 -3.97 6.24
CA ARG A 238 14.20 -4.31 4.82
C ARG A 238 13.33 -5.53 4.53
N VAL A 239 12.34 -5.35 3.67
CA VAL A 239 11.42 -6.40 3.23
C VAL A 239 11.76 -6.80 1.80
N LYS A 240 11.97 -8.11 1.59
CA LYS A 240 12.34 -8.68 0.28
C LYS A 240 11.12 -8.90 -0.60
N GLY A 241 11.31 -8.65 -1.90
CA GLY A 241 10.34 -9.02 -2.91
C GLY A 241 9.05 -8.21 -2.87
N VAL A 242 9.10 -6.98 -2.37
CA VAL A 242 7.95 -6.05 -2.38
C VAL A 242 7.62 -5.65 -3.81
N ARG A 243 6.31 -5.57 -4.12
CA ARG A 243 5.78 -5.14 -5.42
C ARG A 243 4.48 -4.38 -5.23
N TRP A 244 4.23 -3.47 -6.16
CA TRP A 244 2.91 -2.92 -6.39
C TRP A 244 2.07 -3.86 -7.25
N PHE A 245 0.80 -3.99 -6.91
CA PHE A 245 -0.21 -4.70 -7.67
C PHE A 245 -1.37 -3.75 -7.95
N THR A 246 -1.87 -3.73 -9.18
CA THR A 246 -2.89 -2.79 -9.60
C THR A 246 -3.77 -3.33 -10.72
N ASN A 247 -4.94 -2.73 -10.90
CA ASN A 247 -5.78 -2.86 -12.09
C ASN A 247 -6.06 -1.49 -12.74
N ILE A 248 -5.23 -0.48 -12.40
CA ILE A 248 -5.22 0.83 -13.04
C ILE A 248 -4.06 0.88 -14.02
N ASP A 249 -4.31 1.36 -15.22
CA ASP A 249 -3.34 1.35 -16.30
C ASP A 249 -2.23 2.40 -16.10
N HIS A 250 -1.06 2.12 -16.66
CA HIS A 250 0.10 3.01 -16.65
C HIS A 250 0.97 2.77 -17.90
N GLY A 251 1.75 3.79 -18.30
CA GLY A 251 2.48 3.82 -19.56
C GLY A 251 3.41 2.62 -19.80
N ARG A 252 4.14 2.19 -18.78
CA ARG A 252 5.09 1.07 -18.88
C ARG A 252 4.46 -0.24 -19.35
N ARG A 253 3.20 -0.44 -19.07
CA ARG A 253 2.48 -1.65 -19.51
C ARG A 253 2.34 -1.74 -21.03
N HIS A 254 2.45 -0.61 -21.71
CA HIS A 254 2.32 -0.46 -23.16
C HIS A 254 3.69 -0.29 -23.86
N GLU A 255 4.78 -0.24 -23.08
CA GLU A 255 6.12 -0.19 -23.66
C GLU A 255 6.44 -1.52 -24.36
N PRO A 256 6.96 -1.47 -25.61
CA PRO A 256 7.42 -2.67 -26.27
C PRO A 256 8.59 -3.28 -25.50
N LEU A 257 8.59 -4.60 -25.35
CA LEU A 257 9.72 -5.28 -24.73
C LEU A 257 10.99 -5.03 -25.59
N PRO A 258 12.08 -4.53 -24.98
CA PRO A 258 13.34 -4.39 -25.67
C PRO A 258 13.92 -5.78 -25.97
N LEU A 259 13.60 -6.31 -27.12
CA LEU A 259 14.10 -7.61 -27.57
C LEU A 259 15.49 -7.43 -28.16
N MET A 260 16.43 -8.27 -27.75
CA MET A 260 17.71 -8.38 -28.43
C MET A 260 17.51 -9.09 -29.80
N THR A 261 18.18 -8.61 -30.81
CA THR A 261 18.29 -9.39 -32.06
C THR A 261 19.04 -10.69 -31.79
N MET A 262 18.87 -11.69 -32.67
CA MET A 262 19.65 -12.93 -32.59
C MET A 262 21.15 -12.66 -32.62
N ALA A 263 21.60 -11.74 -33.49
CA ALA A 263 23.00 -11.33 -33.57
C ALA A 263 23.50 -10.69 -32.24
N ASP A 264 22.72 -9.83 -31.65
CA ASP A 264 23.07 -9.23 -30.34
C ASP A 264 23.11 -10.30 -29.24
N ASN A 265 22.15 -11.21 -29.23
CA ASN A 265 22.12 -12.29 -28.25
C ASN A 265 23.35 -13.21 -28.38
N LEU A 266 23.71 -13.61 -29.59
CA LEU A 266 24.93 -14.39 -29.82
C LEU A 266 26.21 -13.65 -29.40
N ARG A 267 26.24 -12.32 -29.61
CA ARG A 267 27.39 -11.47 -29.29
C ARG A 267 27.54 -11.18 -27.80
N PHE A 268 26.43 -10.94 -27.09
CA PHE A 268 26.45 -10.42 -25.71
C PHE A 268 25.96 -11.42 -24.67
N SER A 269 25.39 -12.57 -25.07
CA SER A 269 24.91 -13.57 -24.13
C SER A 269 26.05 -14.11 -23.26
N ARG A 270 25.78 -14.20 -21.98
CA ARG A 270 26.64 -14.87 -20.99
C ARG A 270 26.25 -16.33 -20.77
N HIS A 271 25.19 -16.81 -21.42
CA HIS A 271 24.71 -18.16 -21.27
C HIS A 271 25.69 -19.14 -21.93
N LYS A 272 26.13 -20.18 -21.24
CA LYS A 272 27.16 -21.10 -21.67
C LYS A 272 26.81 -21.80 -23.00
N GLU A 273 25.52 -22.11 -23.19
CA GLU A 273 25.05 -22.79 -24.41
C GLU A 273 24.98 -21.87 -25.63
N ILE A 274 25.00 -20.56 -25.45
CA ILE A 274 24.91 -19.56 -26.53
C ILE A 274 26.27 -18.96 -26.85
N LYS A 275 27.16 -18.84 -25.87
CA LYS A 275 28.42 -18.10 -25.93
C LYS A 275 29.37 -18.61 -27.04
N GLU A 276 29.26 -19.86 -27.42
CA GLU A 276 30.15 -20.51 -28.44
C GLU A 276 29.45 -20.80 -29.75
N LYS A 277 28.19 -20.35 -29.92
CA LYS A 277 27.40 -20.60 -31.14
C LYS A 277 27.44 -19.41 -32.06
N THR A 278 27.47 -19.70 -33.37
CA THR A 278 27.35 -18.71 -34.43
C THR A 278 25.89 -18.52 -34.87
N ALA A 279 25.02 -19.46 -34.54
CA ALA A 279 23.57 -19.41 -34.74
C ALA A 279 22.85 -20.33 -33.76
N TYR A 280 21.53 -20.16 -33.57
CA TYR A 280 20.71 -21.14 -32.86
C TYR A 280 20.48 -22.36 -33.76
N ASP A 281 20.65 -23.55 -33.19
CA ASP A 281 20.52 -24.80 -33.95
C ASP A 281 19.06 -25.14 -34.28
N HIS A 282 18.11 -24.73 -33.40
CA HIS A 282 16.67 -24.96 -33.55
C HIS A 282 15.85 -23.92 -32.80
N TYR A 283 14.64 -23.67 -33.26
CA TYR A 283 13.54 -23.05 -32.53
C TYR A 283 12.68 -24.13 -31.90
#